data_bbf9e6543eedade75b42823961b8cbf1
#
_entry.id   bbf9e6543eedade75b42823961b8cbf1
#
_cell.length_a   1.000
_cell.length_b   1.000
_cell.length_c   1.000
_cell.angle_alpha   90.00
_cell.angle_beta   90.00
_cell.angle_gamma   90.00
#
_symmetry.space_group_name_H-M   'P 1'
#
loop_
_entity.id
_entity.type
_entity.pdbx_description
1 polymer ?
#
loop_
_entity_poly.entity_id
_entity_poly.type
_entity_poly.pdbx_seq_one_letter_code
_entity_poly.pdbx_strand_id
1 'polypeptide(L)'
;MVAAPVGFQCRACVASAASETVTPTTVAGGQYIAKPAVTYALIGINLALFLLQYTGGINEVAGDWGMWPVGIAVGGEWWRLLTGAFLHGSLLHIAFNMYVLFALGPTLERVLGHGRYLLLYVLAALGGGVASYAFSDMRTVSVGASGAIFGLMAALIVAGRRLRYDIKQVVILLGINVVIGFMAPNVDWRAHLGGLITGAAVAAVLVYAPRAHRNLWQTLGVLGILGVLIVATMWRTAQLMEFVAPFGVTLNT
;
A
#
# COMPACT_ATOMS: atom_id res chain seq x y z
N MET A 1 -22.95 1.77 45.40
CA MET A 1 -23.19 2.79 44.38
C MET A 1 -21.86 3.29 43.85
N VAL A 2 -21.78 3.60 42.57
CA VAL A 2 -20.60 4.18 41.91
C VAL A 2 -20.90 5.64 41.65
N ALA A 3 -19.96 6.55 41.95
CA ALA A 3 -20.12 7.97 41.67
C ALA A 3 -20.11 8.20 40.15
N ALA A 4 -21.05 9.03 39.68
CA ALA A 4 -21.16 9.42 38.28
C ALA A 4 -21.13 10.97 38.21
N PRO A 5 -20.85 11.56 37.04
CA PRO A 5 -20.87 13.02 36.88
C PRO A 5 -22.18 13.69 37.32
N VAL A 6 -23.27 12.93 37.31
CA VAL A 6 -24.59 13.35 37.82
C VAL A 6 -25.13 12.25 38.76
N GLY A 7 -24.91 12.40 40.07
CA GLY A 7 -25.45 11.51 41.11
C GLY A 7 -24.70 10.18 41.27
N PHE A 8 -25.44 9.12 41.58
CA PHE A 8 -24.89 7.78 41.84
C PHE A 8 -25.60 6.75 40.97
N GLN A 9 -24.84 5.79 40.46
CA GLN A 9 -25.33 4.64 39.71
C GLN A 9 -25.22 3.35 40.53
N CYS A 10 -26.17 2.44 40.37
CA CYS A 10 -26.09 1.14 41.03
C CYS A 10 -24.99 0.29 40.37
N ARG A 11 -24.29 -0.56 41.15
CA ARG A 11 -23.21 -1.41 40.66
C ARG A 11 -23.68 -2.40 39.58
N ALA A 12 -24.90 -2.93 39.74
CA ALA A 12 -25.49 -3.84 38.76
C ALA A 12 -25.79 -3.14 37.43
N CYS A 13 -26.30 -1.89 37.47
CA CYS A 13 -26.54 -1.09 36.26
C CYS A 13 -25.22 -0.74 35.53
N VAL A 14 -24.17 -0.41 36.30
CA VAL A 14 -22.83 -0.15 35.69
C VAL A 14 -22.25 -1.42 35.06
N ALA A 15 -22.40 -2.57 35.72
CA ALA A 15 -21.94 -3.85 35.20
C ALA A 15 -22.74 -4.27 33.96
N SER A 16 -24.07 -4.09 33.95
CA SER A 16 -24.90 -4.35 32.77
C SER A 16 -24.52 -3.44 31.60
N ALA A 17 -24.39 -2.13 31.84
CA ALA A 17 -23.97 -1.19 30.82
C ALA A 17 -22.56 -1.50 30.30
N ALA A 18 -21.65 -1.95 31.15
CA ALA A 18 -20.30 -2.36 30.73
C ALA A 18 -20.31 -3.64 29.86
N SER A 19 -21.22 -4.58 30.12
CA SER A 19 -21.39 -5.78 29.29
C SER A 19 -22.07 -5.49 27.95
N GLU A 20 -22.81 -4.39 27.84
CA GLU A 20 -23.48 -3.94 26.62
C GLU A 20 -22.60 -2.96 25.78
N THR A 21 -21.41 -2.58 26.25
CA THR A 21 -20.53 -1.71 25.49
C THR A 21 -20.09 -2.38 24.18
N VAL A 22 -20.72 -1.98 23.09
CA VAL A 22 -20.33 -2.40 21.73
C VAL A 22 -18.99 -1.77 21.41
N THR A 23 -17.96 -2.58 21.18
CA THR A 23 -16.68 -2.07 20.71
C THR A 23 -16.88 -1.36 19.36
N PRO A 24 -16.58 -0.06 19.25
CA PRO A 24 -16.80 0.67 18.02
C PRO A 24 -15.93 0.08 16.90
N THR A 25 -16.57 -0.22 15.77
CA THR A 25 -15.89 -0.71 14.58
C THR A 25 -15.78 0.38 13.53
N THR A 26 -14.71 0.31 12.73
CA THR A 26 -14.48 1.22 11.61
C THR A 26 -15.47 0.94 10.46
N VAL A 27 -15.54 1.83 9.47
CA VAL A 27 -16.38 1.66 8.28
C VAL A 27 -16.09 0.36 7.53
N ALA A 28 -14.85 -0.07 7.54
CA ALA A 28 -14.41 -1.34 6.95
C ALA A 28 -14.62 -2.56 7.87
N GLY A 29 -15.11 -2.37 9.10
CA GLY A 29 -15.32 -3.43 10.09
C GLY A 29 -14.06 -3.80 10.88
N GLY A 30 -13.02 -2.97 10.84
CA GLY A 30 -11.84 -3.09 11.71
C GLY A 30 -12.13 -2.57 13.12
N GLN A 31 -11.23 -2.82 14.07
CA GLN A 31 -11.28 -2.21 15.38
C GLN A 31 -10.97 -0.72 15.29
N TYR A 32 -11.67 0.10 16.08
CA TYR A 32 -11.31 1.50 16.24
C TYR A 32 -9.92 1.61 16.85
N ILE A 33 -9.10 2.51 16.33
CA ILE A 33 -7.74 2.72 16.80
C ILE A 33 -7.54 4.17 17.24
N ALA A 34 -6.86 4.35 18.37
CA ALA A 34 -6.48 5.66 18.87
C ALA A 34 -5.14 6.15 18.27
N LYS A 35 -4.17 5.26 18.15
CA LYS A 35 -2.80 5.58 17.68
C LYS A 35 -2.51 4.91 16.34
N PRO A 36 -2.05 5.65 15.32
CA PRO A 36 -1.73 5.11 14.00
C PRO A 36 -0.35 4.43 13.99
N ALA A 37 -0.23 3.32 14.71
CA ALA A 37 1.04 2.64 14.94
C ALA A 37 1.64 2.04 13.67
N VAL A 38 0.80 1.54 12.75
CA VAL A 38 1.28 0.94 11.49
C VAL A 38 1.88 2.00 10.57
N THR A 39 1.27 3.18 10.49
CA THR A 39 1.83 4.31 9.73
C THR A 39 3.23 4.67 10.22
N TYR A 40 3.40 4.81 11.55
CA TYR A 40 4.71 5.15 12.10
C TYR A 40 5.72 4.01 11.97
N ALA A 41 5.29 2.76 12.08
CA ALA A 41 6.15 1.60 11.82
C ALA A 41 6.63 1.57 10.36
N LEU A 42 5.74 1.81 9.39
CA LEU A 42 6.11 1.89 7.97
C LEU A 42 7.11 3.03 7.70
N ILE A 43 6.90 4.21 8.29
CA ILE A 43 7.86 5.32 8.20
C ILE A 43 9.21 4.88 8.78
N GLY A 44 9.23 4.31 9.99
CA GLY A 44 10.45 3.84 10.63
C GLY A 44 11.19 2.79 9.82
N ILE A 45 10.48 1.81 9.23
CA ILE A 45 11.07 0.79 8.36
C ILE A 45 11.70 1.42 7.12
N ASN A 46 11.01 2.32 6.43
CA ASN A 46 11.55 2.99 5.25
C ASN A 46 12.80 3.82 5.59
N LEU A 47 12.79 4.56 6.71
CA LEU A 47 13.94 5.34 7.15
C LEU A 47 15.13 4.44 7.52
N ALA A 48 14.90 3.34 8.24
CA ALA A 48 15.94 2.38 8.60
C ALA A 48 16.56 1.71 7.36
N LEU A 49 15.73 1.28 6.41
CA LEU A 49 16.21 0.70 5.15
C LEU A 49 16.95 1.72 4.29
N PHE A 50 16.50 2.98 4.27
CA PHE A 50 17.23 4.04 3.57
C PHE A 50 18.60 4.32 4.19
N LEU A 51 18.70 4.28 5.51
CA LEU A 51 20.00 4.41 6.19
C LEU A 51 20.96 3.27 5.80
N LEU A 52 20.46 2.04 5.74
CA LEU A 52 21.23 0.88 5.24
C LEU A 52 21.62 1.06 3.76
N GLN A 53 20.70 1.55 2.91
CA GLN A 53 21.01 1.90 1.52
C GLN A 53 22.11 2.96 1.45
N TYR A 54 22.02 4.00 2.27
CA TYR A 54 22.98 5.11 2.25
C TYR A 54 24.39 4.65 2.62
N THR A 55 24.52 3.73 3.57
CA THR A 55 25.82 3.17 4.00
C THR A 55 26.34 2.09 3.05
N GLY A 56 25.46 1.34 2.39
CA GLY A 56 25.82 0.27 1.46
C GLY A 56 25.94 0.70 -0.02
N GLY A 57 25.72 1.99 -0.31
CA GLY A 57 25.60 2.50 -1.67
C GLY A 57 24.16 2.46 -2.17
N ILE A 58 23.60 3.66 -2.46
CA ILE A 58 22.19 3.78 -2.85
C ILE A 58 21.89 3.02 -4.14
N ASN A 59 22.78 3.13 -5.14
CA ASN A 59 22.58 2.50 -6.45
C ASN A 59 22.83 0.99 -6.40
N GLU A 60 23.81 0.55 -5.64
CA GLU A 60 24.15 -0.86 -5.46
C GLU A 60 23.00 -1.61 -4.81
N VAL A 61 22.51 -1.12 -3.69
CA VAL A 61 21.35 -1.73 -2.99
C VAL A 61 20.08 -1.64 -3.85
N ALA A 62 19.88 -0.55 -4.60
CA ALA A 62 18.76 -0.44 -5.54
C ALA A 62 18.88 -1.48 -6.68
N GLY A 63 20.07 -1.75 -7.17
CA GLY A 63 20.34 -2.81 -8.15
C GLY A 63 20.02 -4.21 -7.63
N ASP A 64 20.36 -4.48 -6.36
CA ASP A 64 20.18 -5.80 -5.74
C ASP A 64 18.73 -6.08 -5.29
N TRP A 65 17.99 -5.07 -4.84
CA TRP A 65 16.68 -5.24 -4.20
C TRP A 65 15.54 -4.45 -4.84
N GLY A 66 15.83 -3.54 -5.77
CA GLY A 66 14.83 -2.79 -6.53
C GLY A 66 14.07 -3.68 -7.51
N MET A 67 12.89 -3.25 -7.92
CA MET A 67 12.16 -3.93 -8.98
C MET A 67 12.99 -3.86 -10.27
N TRP A 68 13.37 -5.01 -10.79
CA TRP A 68 14.14 -5.15 -12.02
C TRP A 68 13.60 -6.31 -12.87
N PRO A 69 13.09 -6.04 -14.09
CA PRO A 69 12.41 -7.06 -14.88
C PRO A 69 13.25 -8.30 -15.20
N VAL A 70 14.53 -8.15 -15.51
CA VAL A 70 15.39 -9.31 -15.82
C VAL A 70 15.66 -10.15 -14.59
N GLY A 71 15.95 -9.54 -13.45
CA GLY A 71 16.14 -10.27 -12.18
C GLY A 71 14.89 -11.07 -11.77
N ILE A 72 13.71 -10.51 -12.02
CA ILE A 72 12.44 -11.20 -11.74
C ILE A 72 12.21 -12.34 -12.72
N ALA A 73 12.30 -12.08 -14.04
CA ALA A 73 11.91 -13.04 -15.05
C ALA A 73 12.93 -14.19 -15.20
N VAL A 74 14.21 -13.88 -15.16
CA VAL A 74 15.31 -14.83 -15.43
C VAL A 74 15.91 -15.36 -14.13
N GLY A 75 16.11 -14.45 -13.14
CA GLY A 75 16.68 -14.80 -11.85
C GLY A 75 15.70 -15.41 -10.86
N GLY A 76 14.40 -15.37 -11.14
CA GLY A 76 13.37 -15.83 -10.19
C GLY A 76 13.24 -14.95 -8.93
N GLU A 77 13.69 -13.72 -8.96
CA GLU A 77 13.79 -12.81 -7.82
C GLU A 77 12.47 -12.08 -7.54
N TRP A 78 11.39 -12.86 -7.30
CA TRP A 78 10.00 -12.36 -7.14
C TRP A 78 9.82 -11.34 -6.01
N TRP A 79 10.65 -11.41 -4.97
CA TRP A 79 10.63 -10.46 -3.86
C TRP A 79 10.82 -9.02 -4.30
N ARG A 80 11.51 -8.77 -5.41
CA ARG A 80 11.76 -7.44 -5.98
C ARG A 80 10.47 -6.68 -6.30
N LEU A 81 9.36 -7.39 -6.58
CA LEU A 81 8.06 -6.76 -6.79
C LEU A 81 7.57 -5.99 -5.56
N LEU A 82 8.04 -6.37 -4.37
CA LEU A 82 7.66 -5.72 -3.11
C LEU A 82 8.82 -4.94 -2.48
N THR A 83 10.05 -5.48 -2.49
CA THR A 83 11.20 -4.86 -1.82
C THR A 83 11.54 -3.50 -2.40
N GLY A 84 11.39 -3.32 -3.71
CA GLY A 84 11.58 -2.03 -4.38
C GLY A 84 10.74 -0.91 -3.78
N ALA A 85 9.57 -1.22 -3.22
CA ALA A 85 8.69 -0.24 -2.59
C ALA A 85 9.21 0.32 -1.24
N PHE A 86 10.27 -0.24 -0.69
CA PHE A 86 10.89 0.21 0.56
C PHE A 86 12.24 0.89 0.35
N LEU A 87 12.73 0.92 -0.88
CA LEU A 87 14.00 1.55 -1.24
C LEU A 87 13.76 2.95 -1.81
N HIS A 88 14.79 3.81 -1.77
CA HIS A 88 14.67 5.18 -2.27
C HIS A 88 15.94 5.63 -2.99
N GLY A 89 15.77 6.30 -4.12
CA GLY A 89 16.88 6.75 -4.97
C GLY A 89 17.60 8.02 -4.49
N SER A 90 17.06 8.75 -3.50
CA SER A 90 17.69 9.95 -2.95
C SER A 90 17.05 10.38 -1.63
N LEU A 91 17.76 11.26 -0.90
CA LEU A 91 17.25 11.85 0.35
C LEU A 91 15.94 12.64 0.12
N LEU A 92 15.86 13.40 -0.97
CA LEU A 92 14.64 14.17 -1.29
C LEU A 92 13.48 13.21 -1.62
N HIS A 93 13.76 12.10 -2.29
CA HIS A 93 12.76 11.09 -2.64
C HIS A 93 12.14 10.46 -1.39
N ILE A 94 12.97 10.01 -0.42
CA ILE A 94 12.42 9.46 0.83
C ILE A 94 11.73 10.52 1.67
N ALA A 95 12.29 11.72 1.78
CA ALA A 95 11.70 12.80 2.58
C ALA A 95 10.27 13.12 2.10
N PHE A 96 10.08 13.22 0.78
CA PHE A 96 8.77 13.49 0.21
C PHE A 96 7.79 12.31 0.43
N ASN A 97 8.23 11.07 0.21
CA ASN A 97 7.39 9.89 0.46
C ASN A 97 6.96 9.81 1.93
N MET A 98 7.89 9.99 2.87
CA MET A 98 7.59 9.92 4.31
C MET A 98 6.71 11.08 4.76
N TYR A 99 6.88 12.27 4.18
CA TYR A 99 5.98 13.40 4.44
C TYR A 99 4.53 13.07 4.03
N VAL A 100 4.33 12.56 2.81
CA VAL A 100 2.98 12.22 2.35
C VAL A 100 2.39 11.05 3.15
N LEU A 101 3.19 10.03 3.46
CA LEU A 101 2.77 8.92 4.30
C LEU A 101 2.37 9.38 5.72
N PHE A 102 3.12 10.30 6.31
CA PHE A 102 2.80 10.91 7.61
C PHE A 102 1.51 11.74 7.54
N ALA A 103 1.29 12.50 6.46
CA ALA A 103 0.11 13.35 6.32
C ALA A 103 -1.19 12.55 6.09
N LEU A 104 -1.13 11.48 5.28
CA LEU A 104 -2.33 10.75 4.85
C LEU A 104 -2.57 9.45 5.63
N GLY A 105 -1.50 8.76 6.01
CA GLY A 105 -1.54 7.43 6.63
C GLY A 105 -2.39 7.37 7.89
N PRO A 106 -2.20 8.28 8.88
CA PRO A 106 -2.95 8.24 10.13
C PRO A 106 -4.46 8.32 9.96
N THR A 107 -4.92 9.12 9.01
CA THR A 107 -6.36 9.26 8.72
C THR A 107 -6.92 7.96 8.16
N LEU A 108 -6.23 7.37 7.18
CA LEU A 108 -6.69 6.14 6.55
C LEU A 108 -6.60 4.93 7.49
N GLU A 109 -5.57 4.88 8.32
CA GLU A 109 -5.39 3.84 9.33
C GLU A 109 -6.52 3.86 10.37
N ARG A 110 -6.96 5.05 10.82
CA ARG A 110 -8.14 5.19 11.70
C ARG A 110 -9.43 4.75 11.01
N VAL A 111 -9.59 5.02 9.72
CA VAL A 111 -10.76 4.65 8.93
C VAL A 111 -10.86 3.14 8.70
N LEU A 112 -9.73 2.46 8.49
CA LEU A 112 -9.71 1.04 8.13
C LEU A 112 -9.38 0.11 9.30
N GLY A 113 -8.66 0.60 10.31
CA GLY A 113 -7.99 -0.21 11.34
C GLY A 113 -6.63 -0.73 10.87
N HIS A 114 -5.75 -1.10 11.81
CA HIS A 114 -4.36 -1.49 11.55
C HIS A 114 -4.19 -2.54 10.45
N GLY A 115 -4.87 -3.68 10.58
CA GLY A 115 -4.66 -4.82 9.67
C GLY A 115 -5.12 -4.53 8.23
N ARG A 116 -6.28 -3.88 8.06
CA ARG A 116 -6.78 -3.52 6.73
C ARG A 116 -5.99 -2.40 6.07
N TYR A 117 -5.48 -1.48 6.86
CA TYR A 117 -4.57 -0.44 6.40
C TYR A 117 -3.23 -1.02 5.92
N LEU A 118 -2.62 -1.92 6.70
CA LEU A 118 -1.39 -2.60 6.30
C LEU A 118 -1.60 -3.44 5.03
N LEU A 119 -2.70 -4.19 4.96
CA LEU A 119 -3.08 -4.96 3.78
C LEU A 119 -3.20 -4.07 2.54
N LEU A 120 -3.88 -2.92 2.65
CA LEU A 120 -4.01 -1.94 1.59
C LEU A 120 -2.63 -1.42 1.13
N TYR A 121 -1.78 -1.03 2.08
CA TYR A 121 -0.43 -0.52 1.78
C TYR A 121 0.39 -1.55 1.01
N VAL A 122 0.45 -2.79 1.51
CA VAL A 122 1.23 -3.87 0.89
C VAL A 122 0.69 -4.24 -0.49
N LEU A 123 -0.62 -4.34 -0.67
CA LEU A 123 -1.21 -4.65 -1.97
C LEU A 123 -1.05 -3.52 -2.97
N ALA A 124 -1.13 -2.27 -2.54
CA ALA A 124 -0.87 -1.11 -3.42
C ALA A 124 0.62 -1.04 -3.81
N ALA A 125 1.54 -1.34 -2.88
CA ALA A 125 2.97 -1.47 -3.18
C ALA A 125 3.21 -2.58 -4.22
N LEU A 126 2.64 -3.76 -4.00
CA LEU A 126 2.74 -4.89 -4.92
C LEU A 126 2.13 -4.57 -6.29
N GLY A 127 0.95 -3.93 -6.32
CA GLY A 127 0.32 -3.48 -7.57
C GLY A 127 1.17 -2.48 -8.35
N GLY A 128 1.87 -1.58 -7.64
CA GLY A 128 2.87 -0.70 -8.23
C GLY A 128 4.05 -1.47 -8.82
N GLY A 129 4.63 -2.38 -8.06
CA GLY A 129 5.73 -3.24 -8.52
C GLY A 129 5.35 -4.11 -9.72
N VAL A 130 4.17 -4.72 -9.71
CA VAL A 130 3.65 -5.53 -10.82
C VAL A 130 3.41 -4.67 -12.08
N ALA A 131 2.83 -3.48 -11.94
CA ALA A 131 2.62 -2.61 -13.10
C ALA A 131 3.95 -2.11 -13.68
N SER A 132 4.90 -1.75 -12.83
CA SER A 132 6.25 -1.42 -13.28
C SER A 132 6.89 -2.60 -14.00
N TYR A 133 6.87 -3.79 -13.42
CA TYR A 133 7.36 -5.03 -14.04
C TYR A 133 6.72 -5.30 -15.40
N ALA A 134 5.38 -5.17 -15.49
CA ALA A 134 4.62 -5.49 -16.69
C ALA A 134 4.91 -4.56 -17.87
N PHE A 135 5.16 -3.28 -17.59
CA PHE A 135 5.18 -2.24 -18.63
C PHE A 135 6.49 -1.46 -18.75
N SER A 136 7.50 -1.76 -17.92
CA SER A 136 8.82 -1.13 -18.02
C SER A 136 9.74 -1.84 -18.99
N ASP A 137 10.78 -1.11 -19.40
CA ASP A 137 11.92 -1.65 -20.13
C ASP A 137 12.69 -2.65 -19.26
N MET A 138 13.32 -3.65 -19.88
CA MET A 138 14.11 -4.67 -19.17
C MET A 138 15.28 -4.10 -18.34
N ARG A 139 15.75 -2.91 -18.67
CA ARG A 139 16.84 -2.22 -17.97
C ARG A 139 16.39 -1.34 -16.82
N THR A 140 15.08 -1.17 -16.66
CA THR A 140 14.52 -0.28 -15.62
C THR A 140 14.72 -0.90 -14.25
N VAL A 141 15.34 -0.13 -13.34
CA VAL A 141 15.30 -0.42 -11.90
C VAL A 141 14.36 0.60 -11.26
N SER A 142 13.31 0.11 -10.60
CA SER A 142 12.30 0.96 -9.95
C SER A 142 12.35 0.80 -8.44
N VAL A 143 12.35 1.95 -7.73
CA VAL A 143 12.37 2.02 -6.27
C VAL A 143 11.46 3.15 -5.78
N GLY A 144 10.85 2.97 -4.62
CA GLY A 144 10.08 4.00 -3.92
C GLY A 144 8.75 3.53 -3.36
N ALA A 145 8.40 4.06 -2.18
CA ALA A 145 7.10 3.85 -1.55
C ALA A 145 5.94 4.52 -2.29
N SER A 146 6.24 5.29 -3.35
CA SER A 146 5.27 6.15 -4.02
C SER A 146 4.10 5.37 -4.64
N GLY A 147 4.31 4.16 -5.17
CA GLY A 147 3.21 3.30 -5.63
C GLY A 147 2.19 3.01 -4.52
N ALA A 148 2.65 2.61 -3.33
CA ALA A 148 1.79 2.43 -2.17
C ALA A 148 1.08 3.75 -1.78
N ILE A 149 1.79 4.88 -1.78
CA ILE A 149 1.26 6.20 -1.42
C ILE A 149 0.17 6.64 -2.41
N PHE A 150 0.34 6.43 -3.71
CA PHE A 150 -0.72 6.65 -4.69
C PHE A 150 -1.95 5.78 -4.41
N GLY A 151 -1.74 4.53 -4.00
CA GLY A 151 -2.80 3.65 -3.53
C GLY A 151 -3.51 4.17 -2.29
N LEU A 152 -2.79 4.74 -1.31
CA LEU A 152 -3.40 5.39 -0.14
C LEU A 152 -4.21 6.63 -0.53
N MET A 153 -3.73 7.46 -1.47
CA MET A 153 -4.50 8.60 -1.98
C MET A 153 -5.81 8.15 -2.64
N ALA A 154 -5.75 7.12 -3.49
CA ALA A 154 -6.95 6.54 -4.10
C ALA A 154 -7.91 5.97 -3.05
N ALA A 155 -7.39 5.27 -2.04
CA ALA A 155 -8.17 4.73 -0.95
C ALA A 155 -8.87 5.82 -0.12
N LEU A 156 -8.21 6.94 0.14
CA LEU A 156 -8.82 8.10 0.80
C LEU A 156 -9.97 8.70 -0.03
N ILE A 157 -9.81 8.76 -1.35
CA ILE A 157 -10.90 9.21 -2.24
C ILE A 157 -12.08 8.24 -2.17
N VAL A 158 -11.84 6.94 -2.26
CA VAL A 158 -12.89 5.90 -2.20
C VAL A 158 -13.60 5.91 -0.85
N ALA A 159 -12.83 5.89 0.25
CA ALA A 159 -13.38 5.91 1.61
C ALA A 159 -14.08 7.24 1.94
N GLY A 160 -13.50 8.36 1.50
CA GLY A 160 -14.06 9.69 1.71
C GLY A 160 -15.40 9.87 1.01
N ARG A 161 -15.55 9.37 -0.23
CA ARG A 161 -16.85 9.34 -0.93
C ARG A 161 -17.89 8.53 -0.16
N ARG A 162 -17.50 7.37 0.38
CA ARG A 162 -18.42 6.51 1.18
C ARG A 162 -18.83 7.17 2.48
N LEU A 163 -17.92 7.92 3.11
CA LEU A 163 -18.13 8.61 4.38
C LEU A 163 -18.68 10.04 4.22
N ARG A 164 -18.81 10.53 2.97
CA ARG A 164 -19.22 11.90 2.64
C ARG A 164 -18.26 12.97 3.20
N TYR A 165 -16.96 12.65 3.27
CA TYR A 165 -15.93 13.62 3.62
C TYR A 165 -15.53 14.48 2.43
N ASP A 166 -15.03 15.67 2.70
CA ASP A 166 -14.43 16.52 1.67
C ASP A 166 -13.09 15.88 1.23
N ILE A 167 -13.05 15.47 -0.05
CA ILE A 167 -11.88 14.83 -0.69
C ILE A 167 -11.10 15.80 -1.58
N LYS A 168 -11.50 17.07 -1.65
CA LYS A 168 -10.95 18.05 -2.60
C LYS A 168 -9.42 18.18 -2.47
N GLN A 169 -8.91 18.27 -1.24
CA GLN A 169 -7.47 18.39 -1.01
C GLN A 169 -6.70 17.14 -1.46
N VAL A 170 -7.25 15.95 -1.24
CA VAL A 170 -6.62 14.69 -1.67
C VAL A 170 -6.62 14.59 -3.20
N VAL A 171 -7.70 14.99 -3.86
CA VAL A 171 -7.78 15.00 -5.33
C VAL A 171 -6.78 16.00 -5.92
N ILE A 172 -6.65 17.20 -5.36
CA ILE A 172 -5.66 18.19 -5.78
C ILE A 172 -4.24 17.63 -5.59
N LEU A 173 -3.95 17.06 -4.41
CA LEU A 173 -2.64 16.47 -4.13
C LEU A 173 -2.31 15.33 -5.11
N LEU A 174 -3.26 14.45 -5.38
CA LEU A 174 -3.11 13.39 -6.37
C LEU A 174 -2.83 13.98 -7.76
N GLY A 175 -3.58 14.98 -8.20
CA GLY A 175 -3.38 15.64 -9.50
C GLY A 175 -1.98 16.24 -9.63
N ILE A 176 -1.50 16.94 -8.60
CA ILE A 176 -0.13 17.50 -8.56
C ILE A 176 0.90 16.38 -8.67
N ASN A 177 0.75 15.29 -7.89
CA ASN A 177 1.68 14.17 -7.91
C ASN A 177 1.68 13.43 -9.25
N VAL A 178 0.53 13.30 -9.92
CA VAL A 178 0.43 12.75 -11.27
C VAL A 178 1.22 13.61 -12.25
N VAL A 179 1.02 14.94 -12.25
CA VAL A 179 1.77 15.85 -13.12
C VAL A 179 3.28 15.75 -12.88
N ILE A 180 3.72 15.80 -11.62
CA ILE A 180 5.13 15.64 -11.26
C ILE A 180 5.65 14.29 -11.75
N GLY A 181 4.89 13.20 -11.55
CA GLY A 181 5.27 11.86 -11.96
C GLY A 181 5.51 11.68 -13.46
N PHE A 182 4.79 12.46 -14.29
CA PHE A 182 5.00 12.46 -15.74
C PHE A 182 6.12 13.42 -16.20
N MET A 183 6.34 14.51 -15.47
CA MET A 183 7.31 15.54 -15.86
C MET A 183 8.72 15.28 -15.32
N ALA A 184 8.84 14.63 -14.16
CA ALA A 184 10.14 14.38 -13.55
C ALA A 184 10.84 13.19 -14.20
N PRO A 185 12.07 13.35 -14.71
CA PRO A 185 12.86 12.23 -15.21
C PRO A 185 13.12 11.25 -14.07
N ASN A 186 13.20 9.97 -14.39
CA ASN A 186 13.44 8.86 -13.44
C ASN A 186 12.31 8.60 -12.43
N VAL A 187 11.11 9.14 -12.65
CA VAL A 187 9.92 8.74 -11.88
C VAL A 187 9.17 7.65 -12.63
N ASP A 188 8.96 6.53 -11.96
CA ASP A 188 8.21 5.41 -12.52
C ASP A 188 6.70 5.63 -12.39
N TRP A 189 6.12 6.33 -13.36
CA TRP A 189 4.68 6.59 -13.42
C TRP A 189 3.83 5.32 -13.50
N ARG A 190 4.41 4.19 -13.99
CA ARG A 190 3.73 2.90 -14.10
C ARG A 190 3.48 2.33 -12.71
N ALA A 191 4.50 2.40 -11.83
CA ALA A 191 4.35 2.03 -10.42
C ALA A 191 3.29 2.89 -9.72
N HIS A 192 3.24 4.19 -10.01
CA HIS A 192 2.19 5.09 -9.47
C HIS A 192 0.79 4.67 -9.92
N LEU A 193 0.61 4.43 -11.21
CA LEU A 193 -0.69 4.04 -11.77
C LEU A 193 -1.13 2.66 -11.26
N GLY A 194 -0.22 1.69 -11.21
CA GLY A 194 -0.49 0.36 -10.67
C GLY A 194 -0.91 0.40 -9.21
N GLY A 195 -0.17 1.16 -8.38
CA GLY A 195 -0.51 1.37 -6.99
C GLY A 195 -1.85 2.09 -6.80
N LEU A 196 -2.11 3.12 -7.59
CA LEU A 196 -3.38 3.87 -7.59
C LEU A 196 -4.58 2.95 -7.87
N ILE A 197 -4.52 2.17 -8.95
CA ILE A 197 -5.60 1.27 -9.37
C ILE A 197 -5.82 0.18 -8.33
N THR A 198 -4.74 -0.47 -7.89
CA THR A 198 -4.80 -1.53 -6.89
C THR A 198 -5.32 -1.00 -5.56
N GLY A 199 -4.82 0.15 -5.10
CA GLY A 199 -5.27 0.78 -3.86
C GLY A 199 -6.75 1.20 -3.91
N ALA A 200 -7.23 1.73 -5.03
CA ALA A 200 -8.64 2.02 -5.24
C ALA A 200 -9.50 0.75 -5.17
N ALA A 201 -9.08 -0.33 -5.85
CA ALA A 201 -9.79 -1.60 -5.86
C ALA A 201 -9.85 -2.23 -4.46
N VAL A 202 -8.72 -2.29 -3.74
CA VAL A 202 -8.66 -2.81 -2.37
C VAL A 202 -9.54 -1.96 -1.45
N ALA A 203 -9.46 -0.64 -1.52
CA ALA A 203 -10.32 0.24 -0.72
C ALA A 203 -11.80 0.02 -1.01
N ALA A 204 -12.19 -0.13 -2.28
CA ALA A 204 -13.56 -0.42 -2.66
C ALA A 204 -14.03 -1.75 -2.05
N VAL A 205 -13.24 -2.81 -2.16
CA VAL A 205 -13.52 -4.11 -1.53
C VAL A 205 -13.69 -3.97 -0.02
N LEU A 206 -12.81 -3.23 0.66
CA LEU A 206 -12.86 -3.09 2.12
C LEU A 206 -14.04 -2.24 2.61
N VAL A 207 -14.37 -1.16 1.90
CA VAL A 207 -15.32 -0.15 2.37
C VAL A 207 -16.76 -0.43 1.92
N TYR A 208 -16.94 -1.08 0.76
CA TYR A 208 -18.26 -1.37 0.20
C TYR A 208 -18.74 -2.81 0.46
N ALA A 209 -17.92 -3.68 1.08
CA ALA A 209 -18.33 -5.03 1.43
C ALA A 209 -19.64 -5.02 2.25
N PRO A 210 -20.65 -5.81 1.88
CA PRO A 210 -21.90 -5.94 2.61
C PRO A 210 -21.65 -6.28 4.08
N ARG A 211 -22.43 -5.71 5.00
CA ARG A 211 -22.28 -6.00 6.44
C ARG A 211 -22.50 -7.48 6.75
N ALA A 212 -23.47 -8.11 6.06
CA ALA A 212 -23.63 -9.56 6.10
C ALA A 212 -22.42 -10.22 5.41
N HIS A 213 -21.76 -11.13 6.12
CA HIS A 213 -20.57 -11.85 5.60
C HIS A 213 -19.41 -10.94 5.12
N ARG A 214 -19.25 -9.76 5.74
CA ARG A 214 -18.25 -8.76 5.34
C ARG A 214 -16.85 -9.35 5.15
N ASN A 215 -16.37 -10.13 6.11
CA ASN A 215 -15.02 -10.72 6.03
C ASN A 215 -14.89 -11.64 4.82
N LEU A 216 -15.92 -12.42 4.50
CA LEU A 216 -15.91 -13.29 3.31
C LEU A 216 -15.77 -12.47 2.03
N TRP A 217 -16.59 -11.43 1.85
CA TRP A 217 -16.52 -10.57 0.66
C TRP A 217 -15.20 -9.83 0.54
N GLN A 218 -14.66 -9.36 1.67
CA GLN A 218 -13.34 -8.73 1.71
C GLN A 218 -12.24 -9.73 1.32
N THR A 219 -12.27 -10.95 1.86
CA THR A 219 -11.29 -12.01 1.52
C THR A 219 -11.38 -12.39 0.06
N LEU A 220 -12.58 -12.66 -0.47
CA LEU A 220 -12.75 -13.02 -1.89
C LEU A 220 -12.30 -11.90 -2.82
N GLY A 221 -12.62 -10.65 -2.51
CA GLY A 221 -12.20 -9.50 -3.30
C GLY A 221 -10.67 -9.31 -3.30
N VAL A 222 -10.03 -9.47 -2.14
CA VAL A 222 -8.56 -9.42 -2.01
C VAL A 222 -7.90 -10.57 -2.78
N LEU A 223 -8.42 -11.78 -2.66
CA LEU A 223 -7.91 -12.94 -3.42
C LEU A 223 -8.07 -12.73 -4.93
N GLY A 224 -9.18 -12.13 -5.37
CA GLY A 224 -9.38 -11.76 -6.77
C GLY A 224 -8.34 -10.75 -7.26
N ILE A 225 -8.05 -9.71 -6.47
CA ILE A 225 -7.00 -8.72 -6.80
C ILE A 225 -5.63 -9.40 -6.88
N LEU A 226 -5.28 -10.23 -5.89
CA LEU A 226 -4.02 -11.00 -5.92
C LEU A 226 -3.95 -11.91 -7.14
N GLY A 227 -5.03 -12.59 -7.50
CA GLY A 227 -5.10 -13.41 -8.71
C GLY A 227 -4.77 -12.62 -9.97
N VAL A 228 -5.33 -11.41 -10.11
CA VAL A 228 -5.03 -10.52 -11.25
C VAL A 228 -3.54 -10.13 -11.27
N LEU A 229 -2.96 -9.77 -10.12
CA LEU A 229 -1.55 -9.41 -10.02
C LEU A 229 -0.64 -10.60 -10.37
N ILE A 230 -0.97 -11.81 -9.91
CA ILE A 230 -0.23 -13.04 -10.26
C ILE A 230 -0.31 -13.29 -11.76
N VAL A 231 -1.50 -13.25 -12.35
CA VAL A 231 -1.68 -13.47 -13.80
C VAL A 231 -0.89 -12.44 -14.61
N ALA A 232 -0.94 -11.16 -14.25
CA ALA A 232 -0.16 -10.12 -14.91
C ALA A 232 1.35 -10.38 -14.81
N THR A 233 1.82 -10.83 -13.64
CA THR A 233 3.22 -11.17 -13.41
C THR A 233 3.65 -12.36 -14.27
N MET A 234 2.87 -13.43 -14.27
CA MET A 234 3.15 -14.65 -15.06
C MET A 234 3.14 -14.36 -16.57
N TRP A 235 2.17 -13.58 -17.04
CA TRP A 235 2.08 -13.15 -18.43
C TRP A 235 3.36 -12.40 -18.86
N ARG A 236 3.80 -11.43 -18.06
CA ARG A 236 5.01 -10.67 -18.38
C ARG A 236 6.26 -11.54 -18.33
N THR A 237 6.35 -12.45 -17.36
CA THR A 237 7.46 -13.40 -17.27
C THR A 237 7.54 -14.27 -18.53
N ALA A 238 6.42 -14.82 -18.98
CA ALA A 238 6.38 -15.62 -20.21
C ALA A 238 6.87 -14.84 -21.42
N GLN A 239 6.43 -13.58 -21.58
CA GLN A 239 6.91 -12.71 -22.66
C GLN A 239 8.43 -12.45 -22.60
N LEU A 240 8.95 -12.16 -21.41
CA LEU A 240 10.38 -11.89 -21.24
C LEU A 240 11.22 -13.14 -21.49
N MET A 241 10.76 -14.30 -21.01
CA MET A 241 11.44 -15.57 -21.24
C MET A 241 11.47 -15.95 -22.72
N GLU A 242 10.36 -15.77 -23.45
CA GLU A 242 10.33 -15.96 -24.91
C GLU A 242 11.31 -15.03 -25.63
N PHE A 243 11.41 -13.78 -25.18
CA PHE A 243 12.34 -12.81 -25.75
C PHE A 243 13.81 -13.16 -25.50
N VAL A 244 14.16 -13.68 -24.32
CA VAL A 244 15.57 -14.00 -23.97
C VAL A 244 16.00 -15.41 -24.36
N ALA A 245 15.10 -16.32 -24.65
CA ALA A 245 15.37 -17.71 -25.02
C ALA A 245 16.39 -17.87 -26.19
N PRO A 246 16.31 -17.06 -27.27
CA PRO A 246 17.28 -17.15 -28.38
C PRO A 246 18.72 -16.81 -27.99
N PHE A 247 18.92 -16.12 -26.84
CA PHE A 247 20.25 -15.74 -26.37
C PHE A 247 20.88 -16.78 -25.42
N GLY A 248 20.29 -17.97 -25.29
CA GLY A 248 20.83 -19.06 -24.46
C GLY A 248 20.67 -18.85 -22.96
N VAL A 249 19.79 -17.94 -22.54
CA VAL A 249 19.51 -17.68 -21.12
C VAL A 249 18.51 -18.74 -20.62
N THR A 250 18.98 -19.63 -19.74
CA THR A 250 18.15 -20.63 -19.07
C THR A 250 17.86 -20.22 -17.63
N LEU A 251 16.68 -20.58 -17.11
CA LEU A 251 16.39 -20.42 -15.68
C LEU A 251 17.39 -21.26 -14.87
N ASN A 252 18.09 -20.62 -13.91
CA ASN A 252 18.73 -21.36 -12.83
C ASN A 252 17.62 -21.86 -11.92
N THR A 253 17.20 -23.13 -12.11
CA THR A 253 16.25 -23.87 -11.25
C THR A 253 16.93 -24.28 -9.96
#